data_4b429deb7d162593f1687ea76351d248
#
_entry.id   4b429deb7d162593f1687ea76351d248
#
_cell.length_a   1.000
_cell.length_b   1.000
_cell.length_c   1.000
_cell.angle_alpha   90.00
_cell.angle_beta   90.00
_cell.angle_gamma   90.00
#
_symmetry.space_group_name_H-M   'P 1'
#
loop_
_entity.id
_entity.type
_entity.pdbx_description
1 polymer ?
#
loop_
_entity_poly.entity_id
_entity_poly.type
_entity_poly.pdbx_seq_one_letter_code
_entity_poly.pdbx_strand_id
1 'polypeptide(L)'
;MLSKRWDTAGRWCIYALLLIVFVGPFWGIVATAFSGAPVKPGELLAWPHQFSLENFIFAWMDIGVWQYLLNSILVVFFGTVLQVSVSALAAYALARKKFRGVALVSLVILSTMMLPEEVIAISLYMIINWRLPLIDASLYNSYLGMILPVVGWAFSIFVLTEFMSAIPKELEEAARIDGANEWQIFFHVILPLVKPALGTVVTFGFIMIWDQYLLPLIVVNQDSLNTIPVILGTLRTDESITPNIFIAITLLAMLPSIIVYLGLQKHFNRGIMSGAVKG
;
A
#
# COMPACT_ATOMS: atom_id res chain seq x y z
N MET A 1 33.67 20.24 -30.70
CA MET A 1 33.06 20.96 -29.54
C MET A 1 31.59 21.32 -29.74
N LEU A 2 31.10 21.58 -30.95
CA LEU A 2 29.72 21.93 -31.25
C LEU A 2 28.73 20.77 -31.04
N SER A 3 29.05 19.53 -31.38
CA SER A 3 28.20 18.36 -31.23
C SER A 3 27.81 18.10 -29.76
N LYS A 4 28.76 18.22 -28.81
CA LYS A 4 28.50 18.05 -27.38
C LYS A 4 27.50 19.08 -26.79
N ARG A 5 27.45 20.29 -27.34
CA ARG A 5 26.51 21.35 -26.89
C ARG A 5 25.08 21.08 -27.39
N TRP A 6 24.92 20.58 -28.59
CA TRP A 6 23.62 20.20 -29.15
C TRP A 6 23.03 18.99 -28.42
N ASP A 7 23.86 17.99 -28.07
CA ASP A 7 23.44 16.88 -27.24
C ASP A 7 22.97 17.33 -25.84
N THR A 8 23.63 18.32 -25.26
CA THR A 8 23.24 18.86 -23.95
C THR A 8 21.92 19.64 -24.02
N ALA A 9 21.76 20.50 -25.03
CA ALA A 9 20.53 21.27 -25.26
C ALA A 9 19.33 20.35 -25.54
N GLY A 10 19.53 19.34 -26.40
CA GLY A 10 18.50 18.34 -26.70
C GLY A 10 18.06 17.57 -25.46
N ARG A 11 18.99 17.18 -24.58
CA ARG A 11 18.67 16.52 -23.32
C ARG A 11 17.86 17.44 -22.40
N TRP A 12 18.22 18.70 -22.27
CA TRP A 12 17.45 19.66 -21.46
C TRP A 12 16.04 19.90 -22.01
N CYS A 13 15.87 19.95 -23.32
CA CYS A 13 14.55 20.03 -23.95
C CYS A 13 13.71 18.81 -23.67
N ILE A 14 14.29 17.60 -23.72
CA ILE A 14 13.60 16.35 -23.36
C ILE A 14 13.22 16.36 -21.87
N TYR A 15 14.14 16.74 -20.98
CA TYR A 15 13.82 16.81 -19.54
C TYR A 15 12.73 17.85 -19.24
N ALA A 16 12.75 19.01 -19.89
CA ALA A 16 11.71 20.01 -19.74
C ALA A 16 10.34 19.50 -20.25
N LEU A 17 10.33 18.81 -21.39
CA LEU A 17 9.12 18.19 -21.93
C LEU A 17 8.58 17.12 -20.96
N LEU A 18 9.44 16.23 -20.47
CA LEU A 18 9.05 15.22 -19.50
C LEU A 18 8.52 15.86 -18.22
N LEU A 19 9.17 16.90 -17.71
CA LEU A 19 8.72 17.62 -16.53
C LEU A 19 7.32 18.22 -16.75
N ILE A 20 7.09 18.87 -17.88
CA ILE A 20 5.76 19.45 -18.20
C ILE A 20 4.69 18.35 -18.31
N VAL A 21 5.00 17.26 -19.01
CA VAL A 21 4.06 16.16 -19.24
C VAL A 21 3.72 15.42 -17.92
N PHE A 22 4.73 15.16 -17.09
CA PHE A 22 4.51 14.39 -15.85
C PHE A 22 4.12 15.25 -14.64
N VAL A 23 4.69 16.46 -14.51
CA VAL A 23 4.43 17.32 -13.34
C VAL A 23 3.27 18.28 -13.59
N GLY A 24 3.02 18.67 -14.85
CA GLY A 24 1.95 19.61 -15.20
C GLY A 24 0.57 19.22 -14.68
N PRO A 25 0.10 17.98 -14.86
CA PRO A 25 -1.19 17.54 -14.30
C PRO A 25 -1.25 17.66 -12.78
N PHE A 26 -0.17 17.31 -12.07
CA PHE A 26 -0.10 17.47 -10.61
C PHE A 26 -0.13 18.92 -10.18
N TRP A 27 0.51 19.82 -10.95
CA TRP A 27 0.41 21.25 -10.71
C TRP A 27 -1.04 21.74 -10.80
N GLY A 28 -1.78 21.30 -11.82
CA GLY A 28 -3.21 21.63 -11.97
C GLY A 28 -4.05 21.20 -10.77
N ILE A 29 -3.79 19.99 -10.24
CA ILE A 29 -4.43 19.48 -9.01
C ILE A 29 -4.11 20.40 -7.82
N VAL A 30 -2.85 20.76 -7.64
CA VAL A 30 -2.43 21.65 -6.54
C VAL A 30 -3.07 23.03 -6.70
N ALA A 31 -3.00 23.63 -7.91
CA ALA A 31 -3.57 24.93 -8.18
C ALA A 31 -5.07 24.98 -7.90
N THR A 32 -5.81 23.93 -8.29
CA THR A 32 -7.25 23.83 -8.05
C THR A 32 -7.57 23.72 -6.55
N ALA A 33 -6.83 22.89 -5.80
CA ALA A 33 -7.06 22.73 -4.37
C ALA A 33 -6.88 24.04 -3.58
N PHE A 34 -5.91 24.87 -3.99
CA PHE A 34 -5.63 26.18 -3.38
C PHE A 34 -6.39 27.34 -4.00
N SER A 35 -7.32 27.12 -4.92
CA SER A 35 -8.11 28.17 -5.56
C SER A 35 -9.41 28.40 -4.81
N GLY A 36 -9.67 29.64 -4.38
CA GLY A 36 -10.94 30.07 -3.79
C GLY A 36 -12.05 30.28 -4.83
N ALA A 37 -11.70 30.30 -6.13
CA ALA A 37 -12.65 30.38 -7.23
C ALA A 37 -12.63 29.10 -8.06
N PRO A 38 -13.74 28.71 -8.72
CA PRO A 38 -13.77 27.55 -9.60
C PRO A 38 -12.73 27.64 -10.71
N VAL A 39 -11.92 26.60 -10.89
CA VAL A 39 -10.97 26.49 -12.00
C VAL A 39 -11.69 25.88 -13.21
N LYS A 40 -11.52 26.47 -14.39
CA LYS A 40 -12.17 25.97 -15.59
C LYS A 40 -11.55 24.65 -16.06
N PRO A 41 -12.37 23.67 -16.50
CA PRO A 41 -11.85 22.44 -17.08
C PRO A 41 -10.92 22.75 -18.26
N GLY A 42 -9.73 22.15 -18.25
CA GLY A 42 -8.72 22.33 -19.32
C GLY A 42 -7.60 23.33 -19.03
N GLU A 43 -7.66 24.10 -17.95
CA GLU A 43 -6.56 24.95 -17.50
C GLU A 43 -5.47 24.14 -16.77
N LEU A 44 -4.73 23.32 -17.52
CA LEU A 44 -3.72 22.39 -16.97
C LEU A 44 -2.55 23.07 -16.25
N LEU A 45 -2.28 24.34 -16.56
CA LEU A 45 -1.17 25.12 -15.98
C LEU A 45 -1.69 26.39 -15.30
N ALA A 46 -2.96 26.39 -14.87
CA ALA A 46 -3.57 27.52 -14.19
C ALA A 46 -2.81 27.86 -12.90
N TRP A 47 -2.64 29.14 -12.66
CA TRP A 47 -2.25 29.66 -11.36
C TRP A 47 -3.50 29.71 -10.47
N PRO A 48 -3.38 29.47 -9.15
CA PRO A 48 -4.55 29.53 -8.28
C PRO A 48 -5.27 30.88 -8.41
N HIS A 49 -6.55 30.84 -8.80
CA HIS A 49 -7.38 32.04 -8.76
C HIS A 49 -7.76 32.35 -7.31
N GLN A 50 -7.32 33.47 -6.77
CA GLN A 50 -7.57 33.84 -5.38
C GLN A 50 -7.09 32.73 -4.42
N PHE A 51 -5.80 32.69 -4.14
CA PHE A 51 -5.20 31.70 -3.23
C PHE A 51 -5.99 31.66 -1.91
N SER A 52 -6.50 30.49 -1.57
CA SER A 52 -7.31 30.25 -0.38
C SER A 52 -7.00 28.88 0.24
N LEU A 53 -7.11 28.79 1.55
CA LEU A 53 -7.08 27.54 2.31
C LEU A 53 -8.47 27.04 2.70
N GLU A 54 -9.54 27.76 2.30
CA GLU A 54 -10.92 27.44 2.67
C GLU A 54 -11.33 26.03 2.29
N ASN A 55 -10.91 25.52 1.11
CA ASN A 55 -11.20 24.16 0.68
C ASN A 55 -10.62 23.11 1.66
N PHE A 56 -9.42 23.36 2.18
CA PHE A 56 -8.78 22.47 3.16
C PHE A 56 -9.42 22.59 4.54
N ILE A 57 -9.79 23.80 4.95
CA ILE A 57 -10.48 24.06 6.23
C ILE A 57 -11.83 23.37 6.22
N PHE A 58 -12.60 23.54 5.16
CA PHE A 58 -13.90 22.87 4.97
C PHE A 58 -13.75 21.34 4.97
N ALA A 59 -12.79 20.81 4.21
CA ALA A 59 -12.50 19.38 4.20
C ALA A 59 -12.17 18.83 5.59
N TRP A 60 -11.38 19.58 6.37
CA TRP A 60 -10.92 19.14 7.68
C TRP A 60 -11.98 19.28 8.76
N MET A 61 -12.69 20.43 8.82
CA MET A 61 -13.61 20.77 9.90
C MET A 61 -15.05 20.31 9.62
N ASP A 62 -15.56 20.56 8.41
CA ASP A 62 -16.97 20.33 8.09
C ASP A 62 -17.21 18.88 7.61
N ILE A 63 -16.32 18.35 6.75
CA ILE A 63 -16.40 16.96 6.29
C ILE A 63 -15.77 15.98 7.30
N GLY A 64 -14.81 16.46 8.13
CA GLY A 64 -14.13 15.63 9.11
C GLY A 64 -13.12 14.64 8.48
N VAL A 65 -12.46 15.02 7.37
CA VAL A 65 -11.51 14.18 6.63
C VAL A 65 -10.40 13.60 7.52
N TRP A 66 -10.02 14.29 8.60
CA TRP A 66 -9.04 13.81 9.56
C TRP A 66 -9.42 12.45 10.17
N GLN A 67 -10.70 12.17 10.39
CA GLN A 67 -11.17 10.90 10.94
C GLN A 67 -10.95 9.76 9.95
N TYR A 68 -11.30 9.97 8.69
CA TYR A 68 -11.09 8.97 7.63
C TYR A 68 -9.60 8.71 7.35
N LEU A 69 -8.78 9.76 7.43
CA LEU A 69 -7.31 9.63 7.39
C LEU A 69 -6.79 8.78 8.56
N LEU A 70 -7.25 9.05 9.77
CA LEU A 70 -6.87 8.27 10.95
C LEU A 70 -7.28 6.81 10.81
N ASN A 71 -8.51 6.53 10.36
CA ASN A 71 -8.98 5.17 10.11
C ASN A 71 -8.09 4.46 9.08
N SER A 72 -7.80 5.11 7.95
CA SER A 72 -6.92 4.54 6.94
C SER A 72 -5.52 4.28 7.47
N ILE A 73 -4.94 5.20 8.24
CA ILE A 73 -3.62 5.02 8.87
C ILE A 73 -3.64 3.83 9.84
N LEU A 74 -4.67 3.69 10.67
CA LEU A 74 -4.80 2.57 11.61
C LEU A 74 -4.91 1.23 10.86
N VAL A 75 -5.79 1.15 9.85
CA VAL A 75 -5.98 -0.07 9.05
C VAL A 75 -4.68 -0.45 8.35
N VAL A 76 -4.03 0.51 7.70
CA VAL A 76 -2.77 0.27 6.97
C VAL A 76 -1.63 -0.10 7.92
N PHE A 77 -1.48 0.59 9.03
CA PHE A 77 -0.41 0.30 9.98
C PHE A 77 -0.54 -1.11 10.55
N PHE A 78 -1.68 -1.43 11.15
CA PHE A 78 -1.90 -2.75 11.74
C PHE A 78 -1.99 -3.85 10.68
N GLY A 79 -2.64 -3.57 9.55
CA GLY A 79 -2.72 -4.48 8.41
C GLY A 79 -1.34 -4.84 7.87
N THR A 80 -0.48 -3.86 7.61
CA THR A 80 0.88 -4.10 7.09
C THR A 80 1.76 -4.83 8.12
N VAL A 81 1.71 -4.44 9.40
CA VAL A 81 2.49 -5.11 10.45
C VAL A 81 2.09 -6.58 10.57
N LEU A 82 0.81 -6.88 10.64
CA LEU A 82 0.32 -8.26 10.74
C LEU A 82 0.62 -9.05 9.46
N GLN A 83 0.36 -8.46 8.28
CA GLN A 83 0.62 -9.06 6.98
C GLN A 83 2.10 -9.46 6.85
N VAL A 84 3.03 -8.54 7.13
CA VAL A 84 4.48 -8.80 7.02
C VAL A 84 4.91 -9.86 8.02
N SER A 85 4.39 -9.81 9.24
CA SER A 85 4.72 -10.78 10.30
C SER A 85 4.26 -12.20 9.94
N VAL A 86 3.01 -12.34 9.53
CA VAL A 86 2.46 -13.65 9.13
C VAL A 86 3.11 -14.16 7.86
N SER A 87 3.33 -13.27 6.86
CA SER A 87 4.02 -13.66 5.64
C SER A 87 5.46 -14.11 5.88
N ALA A 88 6.20 -13.46 6.78
CA ALA A 88 7.56 -13.86 7.12
C ALA A 88 7.61 -15.23 7.80
N LEU A 89 6.69 -15.52 8.71
CA LEU A 89 6.58 -16.83 9.37
C LEU A 89 6.17 -17.93 8.37
N ALA A 90 5.18 -17.64 7.52
CA ALA A 90 4.74 -18.57 6.48
C ALA A 90 5.87 -18.85 5.47
N ALA A 91 6.56 -17.82 5.01
CA ALA A 91 7.69 -17.93 4.10
C ALA A 91 8.84 -18.74 4.71
N TYR A 92 9.15 -18.53 5.99
CA TYR A 92 10.16 -19.32 6.69
C TYR A 92 9.79 -20.81 6.72
N ALA A 93 8.53 -21.12 7.03
CA ALA A 93 8.05 -22.48 7.02
C ALA A 93 8.13 -23.13 5.64
N LEU A 94 7.73 -22.42 4.58
CA LEU A 94 7.74 -22.92 3.19
C LEU A 94 9.16 -23.05 2.62
N ALA A 95 10.04 -22.10 2.92
CA ALA A 95 11.40 -22.07 2.37
C ALA A 95 12.38 -23.02 3.10
N ARG A 96 12.22 -23.16 4.42
CA ARG A 96 13.25 -23.76 5.27
C ARG A 96 12.83 -25.06 5.95
N LYS A 97 11.53 -25.37 6.02
CA LYS A 97 11.05 -26.59 6.67
C LYS A 97 10.63 -27.64 5.65
N LYS A 98 10.98 -28.90 5.94
CA LYS A 98 10.55 -30.05 5.14
C LYS A 98 9.33 -30.67 5.82
N PHE A 99 8.17 -30.56 5.19
CA PHE A 99 6.96 -31.26 5.61
C PHE A 99 6.20 -31.83 4.41
N ARG A 100 5.35 -32.84 4.67
CA ARG A 100 4.54 -33.45 3.61
C ARG A 100 3.51 -32.44 3.13
N GLY A 101 3.46 -32.19 1.82
CA GLY A 101 2.48 -31.29 1.22
C GLY A 101 2.96 -29.82 1.05
N VAL A 102 4.23 -29.49 1.34
CA VAL A 102 4.76 -28.13 1.15
C VAL A 102 4.48 -27.59 -0.27
N ALA A 103 4.66 -28.42 -1.31
CA ALA A 103 4.41 -28.03 -2.69
C ALA A 103 2.91 -27.71 -2.93
N LEU A 104 2.01 -28.52 -2.36
CA LEU A 104 0.57 -28.29 -2.46
C LEU A 104 0.17 -26.99 -1.76
N VAL A 105 0.68 -26.76 -0.54
CA VAL A 105 0.40 -25.51 0.20
C VAL A 105 0.92 -24.30 -0.58
N SER A 106 2.13 -24.35 -1.12
CA SER A 106 2.69 -23.28 -1.97
C SER A 106 1.83 -23.05 -3.21
N LEU A 107 1.38 -24.12 -3.88
CA LEU A 107 0.52 -24.02 -5.05
C LEU A 107 -0.82 -23.37 -4.71
N VAL A 108 -1.46 -23.76 -3.61
CA VAL A 108 -2.72 -23.16 -3.15
C VAL A 108 -2.53 -21.67 -2.85
N ILE A 109 -1.49 -21.30 -2.11
CA ILE A 109 -1.19 -19.88 -1.83
C ILE A 109 -0.99 -19.10 -3.13
N LEU A 110 -0.17 -19.60 -4.05
CA LEU A 110 0.08 -18.93 -5.32
C LEU A 110 -1.19 -18.81 -6.19
N SER A 111 -2.05 -19.82 -6.18
CA SER A 111 -3.30 -19.78 -6.94
C SER A 111 -4.26 -18.68 -6.46
N THR A 112 -4.18 -18.27 -5.19
CA THR A 112 -5.00 -17.15 -4.69
C THR A 112 -4.65 -15.81 -5.34
N MET A 113 -3.41 -15.63 -5.84
CA MET A 113 -3.03 -14.42 -6.57
C MET A 113 -3.74 -14.25 -7.91
N MET A 114 -4.30 -15.34 -8.46
CA MET A 114 -5.02 -15.32 -9.73
C MET A 114 -6.49 -14.96 -9.55
N LEU A 115 -7.00 -14.92 -8.33
CA LEU A 115 -8.41 -14.61 -8.06
C LEU A 115 -8.60 -13.10 -7.96
N PRO A 116 -9.46 -12.51 -8.81
CA PRO A 116 -9.84 -11.10 -8.67
C PRO A 116 -10.56 -10.85 -7.33
N GLU A 117 -10.25 -9.74 -6.68
CA GLU A 117 -10.90 -9.38 -5.39
C GLU A 117 -12.42 -9.28 -5.51
N GLU A 118 -12.93 -8.80 -6.66
CA GLU A 118 -14.34 -8.65 -6.93
C GLU A 118 -15.09 -9.98 -6.90
N VAL A 119 -14.43 -11.06 -7.34
CA VAL A 119 -15.02 -12.40 -7.35
C VAL A 119 -15.17 -12.97 -5.95
N ILE A 120 -14.23 -12.71 -5.07
CA ILE A 120 -14.26 -13.22 -3.69
C ILE A 120 -15.02 -12.31 -2.72
N ALA A 121 -15.34 -11.07 -3.13
CA ALA A 121 -15.93 -10.05 -2.25
C ALA A 121 -17.21 -10.52 -1.54
N ILE A 122 -18.14 -11.17 -2.26
CA ILE A 122 -19.39 -11.66 -1.68
C ILE A 122 -19.13 -12.75 -0.63
N SER A 123 -18.26 -13.71 -0.96
CA SER A 123 -17.90 -14.79 -0.02
C SER A 123 -17.20 -14.25 1.22
N LEU A 124 -16.32 -13.25 1.01
CA LEU A 124 -15.61 -12.58 2.09
C LEU A 124 -16.57 -11.82 3.00
N TYR A 125 -17.53 -11.08 2.43
CA TYR A 125 -18.60 -10.42 3.20
C TYR A 125 -19.38 -11.41 4.04
N MET A 126 -19.76 -12.56 3.50
CA MET A 126 -20.48 -13.59 4.25
C MET A 126 -19.67 -14.12 5.43
N ILE A 127 -18.37 -14.34 5.25
CA ILE A 127 -17.47 -14.82 6.32
C ILE A 127 -17.32 -13.74 7.40
N ILE A 128 -17.11 -12.49 7.03
CA ILE A 128 -16.92 -11.37 7.97
C ILE A 128 -18.19 -11.10 8.76
N ASN A 129 -19.34 -11.22 8.11
CA ASN A 129 -20.65 -10.98 8.75
C ASN A 129 -21.13 -12.18 9.58
N TRP A 130 -20.47 -13.33 9.44
CA TRP A 130 -20.86 -14.51 10.23
C TRP A 130 -20.56 -14.28 11.71
N ARG A 131 -21.57 -14.52 12.55
CA ARG A 131 -21.41 -14.46 14.00
C ARG A 131 -20.68 -15.68 14.51
N LEU A 132 -19.59 -15.43 15.21
CA LEU A 132 -18.83 -16.48 15.88
C LEU A 132 -19.65 -17.03 17.07
N PRO A 133 -20.01 -18.34 17.06
CA PRO A 133 -20.95 -18.87 18.04
C PRO A 133 -20.51 -18.77 19.52
N LEU A 134 -19.17 -18.68 19.74
CA LEU A 134 -18.58 -18.63 21.07
C LEU A 134 -18.66 -17.26 21.74
N ILE A 135 -18.67 -16.19 20.96
CA ILE A 135 -18.56 -14.79 21.45
C ILE A 135 -19.73 -13.91 20.97
N ASP A 136 -20.63 -14.47 20.17
CA ASP A 136 -21.78 -13.78 19.55
C ASP A 136 -21.38 -12.45 18.87
N ALA A 137 -20.16 -12.38 18.33
CA ALA A 137 -19.63 -11.22 17.65
C ALA A 137 -19.30 -11.56 16.21
N SER A 138 -19.48 -10.59 15.30
CA SER A 138 -19.00 -10.65 13.92
C SER A 138 -17.85 -9.67 13.74
N LEU A 139 -17.08 -9.86 12.67
CA LEU A 139 -16.05 -8.91 12.24
C LEU A 139 -16.63 -7.75 11.44
N TYR A 140 -17.91 -7.80 11.11
CA TYR A 140 -18.61 -6.75 10.37
C TYR A 140 -18.61 -5.44 11.16
N ASN A 141 -18.47 -4.35 10.45
CA ASN A 141 -18.45 -3.00 11.00
C ASN A 141 -17.34 -2.79 12.05
N SER A 142 -16.14 -3.31 11.77
CA SER A 142 -14.99 -3.21 12.68
C SER A 142 -13.67 -3.07 11.92
N TYR A 143 -12.66 -2.51 12.57
CA TYR A 143 -11.28 -2.47 12.04
C TYR A 143 -10.73 -3.88 11.76
N LEU A 144 -11.05 -4.87 12.59
CA LEU A 144 -10.60 -6.24 12.39
C LEU A 144 -11.16 -6.85 11.12
N GLY A 145 -12.39 -6.50 10.72
CA GLY A 145 -12.98 -6.92 9.46
C GLY A 145 -12.24 -6.39 8.24
N MET A 146 -11.64 -5.20 8.35
CA MET A 146 -10.79 -4.62 7.29
C MET A 146 -9.35 -5.15 7.31
N ILE A 147 -8.82 -5.49 8.50
CA ILE A 147 -7.41 -5.86 8.69
C ILE A 147 -7.17 -7.36 8.44
N LEU A 148 -7.99 -8.24 9.02
CA LEU A 148 -7.71 -9.68 8.98
C LEU A 148 -7.67 -10.29 7.55
N PRO A 149 -8.54 -9.90 6.61
CA PRO A 149 -8.49 -10.45 5.26
C PRO A 149 -7.19 -10.18 4.50
N VAL A 150 -6.51 -9.09 4.78
CA VAL A 150 -5.28 -8.71 4.08
C VAL A 150 -4.01 -9.35 4.66
N VAL A 151 -4.11 -9.99 5.83
CA VAL A 151 -2.95 -10.55 6.55
C VAL A 151 -2.26 -11.69 5.78
N GLY A 152 -3.03 -12.51 5.06
CA GLY A 152 -2.52 -13.67 4.32
C GLY A 152 -2.14 -13.40 2.87
N TRP A 153 -1.68 -12.21 2.53
CA TRP A 153 -1.41 -11.83 1.14
C TRP A 153 -0.31 -12.68 0.49
N ALA A 154 -0.70 -13.45 -0.52
CA ALA A 154 0.14 -14.46 -1.17
C ALA A 154 1.40 -13.87 -1.82
N PHE A 155 1.34 -12.66 -2.38
CA PHE A 155 2.51 -11.98 -2.96
C PHE A 155 3.63 -11.80 -1.94
N SER A 156 3.30 -11.36 -0.72
CA SER A 156 4.29 -11.17 0.35
C SER A 156 4.92 -12.49 0.78
N ILE A 157 4.10 -13.55 0.90
CA ILE A 157 4.57 -14.90 1.24
C ILE A 157 5.52 -15.39 0.14
N PHE A 158 5.13 -15.23 -1.12
CA PHE A 158 5.93 -15.67 -2.27
C PHE A 158 7.29 -14.96 -2.30
N VAL A 159 7.30 -13.61 -2.27
CA VAL A 159 8.55 -12.83 -2.32
C VAL A 159 9.49 -13.24 -1.19
N LEU A 160 8.99 -13.33 0.04
CA LEU A 160 9.82 -13.70 1.18
C LEU A 160 10.30 -15.17 1.09
N THR A 161 9.49 -16.08 0.57
CA THR A 161 9.87 -17.49 0.36
C THR A 161 11.05 -17.59 -0.61
N GLU A 162 11.01 -16.87 -1.74
CA GLU A 162 12.08 -16.84 -2.72
C GLU A 162 13.39 -16.30 -2.13
N PHE A 163 13.31 -15.17 -1.40
CA PHE A 163 14.50 -14.59 -0.76
C PHE A 163 15.06 -15.50 0.34
N MET A 164 14.21 -16.08 1.18
CA MET A 164 14.66 -17.01 2.21
C MET A 164 15.24 -18.28 1.62
N SER A 165 14.67 -18.81 0.53
CA SER A 165 15.18 -20.02 -0.15
C SER A 165 16.58 -19.83 -0.74
N ALA A 166 16.95 -18.60 -1.11
CA ALA A 166 18.26 -18.27 -1.66
C ALA A 166 19.38 -18.20 -0.61
N ILE A 167 19.03 -18.19 0.69
CA ILE A 167 20.04 -18.15 1.77
C ILE A 167 20.72 -19.52 1.89
N PRO A 168 22.07 -19.60 1.97
CA PRO A 168 22.79 -20.85 2.21
C PRO A 168 22.36 -21.55 3.51
N LYS A 169 22.17 -22.87 3.47
CA LYS A 169 21.71 -23.65 4.63
C LYS A 169 22.77 -23.74 5.72
N GLU A 170 24.02 -23.65 5.35
CA GLU A 170 25.20 -23.70 6.20
C GLU A 170 25.13 -22.66 7.33
N LEU A 171 24.47 -21.49 7.08
CA LEU A 171 24.29 -20.47 8.12
C LEU A 171 23.34 -20.92 9.24
N GLU A 172 22.28 -21.67 8.90
CA GLU A 172 21.41 -22.24 9.91
C GLU A 172 22.03 -23.42 10.64
N GLU A 173 22.80 -24.24 9.91
CA GLU A 173 23.53 -25.39 10.49
C GLU A 173 24.59 -24.92 11.48
N ALA A 174 25.34 -23.86 11.15
CA ALA A 174 26.29 -23.24 12.07
C ALA A 174 25.58 -22.71 13.33
N ALA A 175 24.48 -21.98 13.17
CA ALA A 175 23.72 -21.48 14.32
C ALA A 175 23.15 -22.61 15.20
N ARG A 176 22.76 -23.76 14.62
CA ARG A 176 22.33 -24.94 15.40
C ARG A 176 23.47 -25.57 16.17
N ILE A 177 24.68 -25.62 15.59
CA ILE A 177 25.88 -26.10 16.28
C ILE A 177 26.19 -25.19 17.48
N ASP A 178 25.96 -23.86 17.34
CA ASP A 178 26.10 -22.89 18.43
C ASP A 178 24.95 -22.95 19.47
N GLY A 179 24.02 -23.90 19.32
CA GLY A 179 22.92 -24.11 20.26
C GLY A 179 21.68 -23.23 20.05
N ALA A 180 21.58 -22.51 18.92
CA ALA A 180 20.42 -21.69 18.64
C ALA A 180 19.16 -22.51 18.37
N ASN A 181 18.05 -22.14 18.98
CA ASN A 181 16.74 -22.71 18.68
C ASN A 181 16.14 -22.09 17.40
N GLU A 182 15.05 -22.66 16.89
CA GLU A 182 14.41 -22.24 15.64
C GLU A 182 13.97 -20.75 15.62
N TRP A 183 13.48 -20.22 16.75
CA TRP A 183 13.12 -18.82 16.85
C TRP A 183 14.35 -17.90 16.81
N GLN A 184 15.44 -18.32 17.44
CA GLN A 184 16.71 -17.60 17.38
C GLN A 184 17.27 -17.59 15.97
N ILE A 185 17.22 -18.71 15.26
CA ILE A 185 17.63 -18.80 13.85
C ILE A 185 16.78 -17.87 13.00
N PHE A 186 15.45 -17.91 13.16
CA PHE A 186 14.54 -17.04 12.41
C PHE A 186 14.82 -15.55 12.63
N PHE A 187 14.86 -15.11 13.91
CA PHE A 187 14.98 -13.68 14.23
C PHE A 187 16.40 -13.13 14.07
N HIS A 188 17.45 -13.93 14.35
CA HIS A 188 18.83 -13.42 14.38
C HIS A 188 19.64 -13.79 13.14
N VAL A 189 19.23 -14.81 12.37
CA VAL A 189 19.95 -15.23 11.15
C VAL A 189 19.15 -14.89 9.91
N ILE A 190 17.94 -15.46 9.76
CA ILE A 190 17.18 -15.38 8.52
C ILE A 190 16.57 -13.99 8.31
N LEU A 191 15.84 -13.48 9.29
CA LEU A 191 15.11 -12.21 9.16
C LEU A 191 16.04 -11.01 8.86
N PRO A 192 17.23 -10.88 9.48
CA PRO A 192 18.18 -9.85 9.11
C PRO A 192 18.72 -9.94 7.68
N LEU A 193 18.90 -11.14 7.15
CA LEU A 193 19.41 -11.36 5.80
C LEU A 193 18.37 -11.01 4.72
N VAL A 194 17.08 -11.13 5.03
CA VAL A 194 15.99 -10.77 4.10
C VAL A 194 15.45 -9.36 4.30
N LYS A 195 16.13 -8.48 5.05
CA LYS A 195 15.73 -7.09 5.23
C LYS A 195 15.40 -6.34 3.93
N PRO A 196 16.14 -6.52 2.81
CA PRO A 196 15.76 -5.85 1.55
C PRO A 196 14.40 -6.32 1.03
N ALA A 197 14.10 -7.62 1.12
CA ALA A 197 12.82 -8.19 0.72
C ALA A 197 11.69 -7.73 1.67
N LEU A 198 11.96 -7.64 2.97
CA LEU A 198 11.00 -7.07 3.93
C LEU A 198 10.64 -5.63 3.58
N GLY A 199 11.61 -4.79 3.21
CA GLY A 199 11.35 -3.43 2.76
C GLY A 199 10.44 -3.39 1.53
N THR A 200 10.64 -4.30 0.58
CA THR A 200 9.78 -4.44 -0.59
C THR A 200 8.35 -4.84 -0.19
N VAL A 201 8.22 -5.88 0.62
CA VAL A 201 6.92 -6.39 1.08
C VAL A 201 6.15 -5.36 1.91
N VAL A 202 6.83 -4.61 2.80
CA VAL A 202 6.23 -3.50 3.55
C VAL A 202 5.71 -2.42 2.61
N THR A 203 6.49 -2.04 1.59
CA THR A 203 6.10 -0.99 0.65
C THR A 203 4.88 -1.39 -0.18
N PHE A 204 4.89 -2.60 -0.77
CA PHE A 204 3.75 -3.08 -1.54
C PHE A 204 2.52 -3.36 -0.66
N GLY A 205 2.71 -3.89 0.55
CA GLY A 205 1.64 -4.09 1.52
C GLY A 205 0.98 -2.78 1.92
N PHE A 206 1.79 -1.75 2.19
CA PHE A 206 1.27 -0.40 2.46
C PHE A 206 0.41 0.10 1.29
N ILE A 207 0.94 0.07 0.06
CA ILE A 207 0.22 0.56 -1.12
C ILE A 207 -1.10 -0.21 -1.30
N MET A 208 -1.03 -1.55 -1.26
CA MET A 208 -2.19 -2.40 -1.45
C MET A 208 -3.30 -2.13 -0.43
N ILE A 209 -2.96 -1.96 0.85
CA ILE A 209 -3.94 -1.72 1.91
C ILE A 209 -4.42 -0.26 1.88
N TRP A 210 -3.54 0.70 1.54
CA TRP A 210 -3.91 2.12 1.45
C TRP A 210 -4.92 2.38 0.34
N ASP A 211 -4.74 1.78 -0.82
CA ASP A 211 -5.61 1.98 -1.99
C ASP A 211 -6.88 1.13 -1.96
N GLN A 212 -7.05 0.30 -0.90
CA GLN A 212 -8.16 -0.63 -0.83
C GLN A 212 -9.50 0.08 -0.64
N TYR A 213 -10.37 -0.08 -1.63
CA TYR A 213 -11.71 0.51 -1.66
C TYR A 213 -12.81 -0.51 -1.37
N LEU A 214 -12.78 -1.66 -2.08
CA LEU A 214 -13.87 -2.63 -2.08
C LEU A 214 -14.09 -3.29 -0.72
N LEU A 215 -13.03 -3.75 -0.07
CA LEU A 215 -13.15 -4.44 1.23
C LEU A 215 -13.73 -3.51 2.31
N PRO A 216 -13.18 -2.31 2.58
CA PRO A 216 -13.81 -1.40 3.53
C PRO A 216 -15.26 -1.05 3.17
N LEU A 217 -15.56 -0.84 1.88
CA LEU A 217 -16.91 -0.52 1.41
C LEU A 217 -17.95 -1.59 1.77
N ILE A 218 -17.61 -2.88 1.66
CA ILE A 218 -18.53 -3.98 1.96
C ILE A 218 -18.56 -4.36 3.45
N VAL A 219 -17.50 -4.08 4.20
CA VAL A 219 -17.35 -4.49 5.60
C VAL A 219 -17.85 -3.45 6.58
N VAL A 220 -17.87 -2.17 6.18
CA VAL A 220 -18.23 -1.05 7.06
C VAL A 220 -19.56 -0.46 6.61
N ASN A 221 -20.46 -0.26 7.58
CA ASN A 221 -21.74 0.43 7.37
C ASN A 221 -21.86 1.73 8.22
N GLN A 222 -20.89 1.97 9.08
CA GLN A 222 -20.88 3.14 9.96
C GLN A 222 -19.92 4.18 9.38
N ASP A 223 -20.42 5.37 9.05
CA ASP A 223 -19.64 6.44 8.42
C ASP A 223 -18.36 6.78 9.18
N SER A 224 -18.43 6.73 10.52
CA SER A 224 -17.27 7.01 11.39
C SER A 224 -16.09 6.04 11.23
N LEU A 225 -16.29 4.86 10.62
CA LEU A 225 -15.25 3.87 10.36
C LEU A 225 -14.75 3.87 8.91
N ASN A 226 -15.37 4.65 8.03
CA ASN A 226 -14.96 4.72 6.64
C ASN A 226 -13.47 5.10 6.49
N THR A 227 -12.84 4.53 5.47
CA THR A 227 -11.47 4.87 5.05
C THR A 227 -11.47 5.95 3.99
N ILE A 228 -10.31 6.56 3.74
CA ILE A 228 -10.16 7.62 2.72
C ILE A 228 -10.61 7.19 1.33
N PRO A 229 -10.26 6.00 0.79
CA PRO A 229 -10.76 5.58 -0.52
C PRO A 229 -12.29 5.51 -0.58
N VAL A 230 -12.94 5.04 0.50
CA VAL A 230 -14.41 4.92 0.55
C VAL A 230 -15.06 6.29 0.54
N ILE A 231 -14.61 7.21 1.41
CA ILE A 231 -15.19 8.56 1.45
C ILE A 231 -14.96 9.34 0.16
N LEU A 232 -13.80 9.20 -0.50
CA LEU A 232 -13.56 9.79 -1.81
C LEU A 232 -14.52 9.25 -2.87
N GLY A 233 -14.84 7.95 -2.83
CA GLY A 233 -15.85 7.37 -3.70
C GLY A 233 -17.24 7.97 -3.49
N THR A 234 -17.64 8.19 -2.24
CA THR A 234 -18.94 8.79 -1.88
C THR A 234 -18.99 10.26 -2.26
N LEU A 235 -17.99 11.06 -1.90
CA LEU A 235 -17.94 12.50 -2.17
C LEU A 235 -17.87 12.84 -3.66
N ARG A 236 -17.39 11.92 -4.50
CA ARG A 236 -17.35 12.10 -5.95
C ARG A 236 -18.73 12.26 -6.57
N THR A 237 -19.77 11.68 -5.97
CA THR A 237 -21.15 11.70 -6.46
C THR A 237 -22.01 12.69 -5.71
N ASP A 238 -21.47 13.40 -4.72
CA ASP A 238 -22.18 14.38 -3.91
C ASP A 238 -22.14 15.75 -4.61
N GLU A 239 -23.29 16.21 -5.08
CA GLU A 239 -23.43 17.48 -5.79
C GLU A 239 -23.16 18.71 -4.88
N SER A 240 -23.17 18.54 -3.56
CA SER A 240 -22.86 19.61 -2.61
C SER A 240 -21.36 19.90 -2.53
N ILE A 241 -20.51 18.96 -2.98
CA ILE A 241 -19.06 19.08 -2.92
C ILE A 241 -18.52 19.67 -4.22
N THR A 242 -17.91 20.84 -4.11
CA THR A 242 -17.28 21.47 -5.28
C THR A 242 -16.02 20.68 -5.72
N PRO A 243 -15.65 20.73 -7.01
CA PRO A 243 -14.42 20.11 -7.50
C PRO A 243 -13.17 20.56 -6.72
N ASN A 244 -13.10 21.82 -6.29
CA ASN A 244 -11.97 22.36 -5.53
C ASN A 244 -11.83 21.67 -4.16
N ILE A 245 -12.95 21.49 -3.44
CA ILE A 245 -12.98 20.77 -2.16
C ILE A 245 -12.61 19.32 -2.35
N PHE A 246 -13.20 18.63 -3.35
CA PHE A 246 -12.87 17.24 -3.66
C PHE A 246 -11.38 17.05 -3.95
N ILE A 247 -10.78 17.97 -4.72
CA ILE A 247 -9.35 17.92 -5.05
C ILE A 247 -8.49 18.24 -3.81
N ALA A 248 -8.92 19.14 -2.93
CA ALA A 248 -8.22 19.39 -1.67
C ALA A 248 -8.20 18.14 -0.77
N ILE A 249 -9.32 17.39 -0.67
CA ILE A 249 -9.37 16.10 0.03
C ILE A 249 -8.43 15.08 -0.61
N THR A 250 -8.43 15.01 -1.95
CA THR A 250 -7.54 14.11 -2.70
C THR A 250 -6.06 14.41 -2.41
N LEU A 251 -5.67 15.68 -2.34
CA LEU A 251 -4.31 16.06 -1.96
C LEU A 251 -3.97 15.63 -0.53
N LEU A 252 -4.88 15.83 0.44
CA LEU A 252 -4.70 15.34 1.81
C LEU A 252 -4.53 13.82 1.84
N ALA A 253 -5.31 13.08 1.04
CA ALA A 253 -5.24 11.64 0.92
C ALA A 253 -3.91 11.15 0.30
N MET A 254 -3.27 11.94 -0.55
CA MET A 254 -1.96 11.59 -1.15
C MET A 254 -0.79 11.77 -0.18
N LEU A 255 -0.89 12.65 0.83
CA LEU A 255 0.24 12.98 1.71
C LEU A 255 0.85 11.76 2.42
N PRO A 256 0.08 10.85 3.06
CA PRO A 256 0.65 9.68 3.72
C PRO A 256 1.40 8.77 2.75
N SER A 257 0.86 8.55 1.54
CA SER A 257 1.51 7.73 0.51
C SER A 257 2.85 8.33 0.06
N ILE A 258 2.90 9.64 -0.14
CA ILE A 258 4.13 10.36 -0.50
C ILE A 258 5.16 10.25 0.62
N ILE A 259 4.76 10.47 1.87
CA ILE A 259 5.64 10.38 3.05
C ILE A 259 6.24 8.97 3.16
N VAL A 260 5.41 7.94 3.08
CA VAL A 260 5.85 6.54 3.17
C VAL A 260 6.76 6.18 2.01
N TYR A 261 6.41 6.58 0.77
CA TYR A 261 7.25 6.35 -0.40
C TYR A 261 8.64 6.99 -0.24
N LEU A 262 8.70 8.26 0.14
CA LEU A 262 9.98 8.96 0.36
C LEU A 262 10.82 8.31 1.47
N GLY A 263 10.18 7.79 2.52
CA GLY A 263 10.85 7.07 3.60
C GLY A 263 11.41 5.70 3.17
N LEU A 264 10.67 4.98 2.33
CA LEU A 264 10.98 3.59 1.94
C LEU A 264 11.72 3.45 0.61
N GLN A 265 11.81 4.49 -0.22
CA GLN A 265 12.39 4.43 -1.58
C GLN A 265 13.80 3.81 -1.66
N LYS A 266 14.62 4.02 -0.62
CA LYS A 266 15.99 3.46 -0.56
C LYS A 266 15.98 1.92 -0.45
N HIS A 267 14.97 1.35 0.19
CA HIS A 267 14.82 -0.09 0.36
C HIS A 267 14.24 -0.74 -0.90
N PHE A 268 13.32 -0.06 -1.56
CA PHE A 268 12.71 -0.46 -2.82
C PHE A 268 13.74 -0.65 -3.94
N ASN A 269 14.62 0.34 -4.16
CA ASN A 269 15.63 0.29 -5.22
C ASN A 269 16.63 -0.86 -5.05
N ARG A 270 16.96 -1.24 -3.82
CA ARG A 270 17.87 -2.37 -3.53
C ARG A 270 17.22 -3.73 -3.76
N GLY A 271 15.93 -3.87 -3.45
CA GLY A 271 15.19 -5.12 -3.64
C GLY A 271 15.01 -5.49 -5.11
N ILE A 272 14.62 -4.54 -5.96
CA ILE A 272 14.44 -4.78 -7.41
C ILE A 272 15.77 -5.09 -8.10
N MET A 273 16.83 -4.37 -7.76
CA MET A 273 18.15 -4.57 -8.37
C MET A 273 18.75 -5.94 -8.04
N SER A 274 18.51 -6.49 -6.85
CA SER A 274 19.02 -7.82 -6.48
C SER A 274 18.30 -8.97 -7.21
N GLY A 275 17.06 -8.75 -7.67
CA GLY A 275 16.33 -9.71 -8.52
C GLY A 275 16.71 -9.64 -10.00
N ALA A 276 17.15 -8.47 -10.48
CA ALA A 276 17.48 -8.25 -11.89
C ALA A 276 18.91 -8.69 -12.30
N VAL A 277 19.80 -8.94 -11.35
CA VAL A 277 21.22 -9.28 -11.60
C VAL A 277 21.47 -10.81 -11.64
N LYS A 278 20.43 -11.64 -11.74
CA LYS A 278 20.53 -13.08 -12.05
C LYS A 278 20.41 -13.31 -13.57
N GLY A 279 21.26 -12.67 -14.36
CA GLY A 279 21.44 -12.89 -15.79
C GLY A 279 22.92 -12.92 -16.11
#